data_b00411a034c1fe721e1c1f8a95486584
#
_entry.id   b00411a034c1fe721e1c1f8a95486584
#
_cell.length_a   1.000
_cell.length_b   1.000
_cell.length_c   1.000
_cell.angle_alpha   90.00
_cell.angle_beta   90.00
_cell.angle_gamma   90.00
#
_symmetry.space_group_name_H-M   'P 1'
#
loop_
_entity.id
_entity.type
_entity.pdbx_description
1 polymer ?
#
loop_
_entity_poly.entity_id
_entity_poly.type
_entity_poly.pdbx_seq_one_letter_code
_entity_poly.pdbx_strand_id
1 'polypeptide(L)'
;MDRYTYPGIAWKNAICYSGYRHGQSPDLDIHPAYEQVKEDLSILQGRWGYLRLYDCNQHALTVLEVIRREKMDFRVMLGAFIGAEMNNFGCPWGGIYSDSILEENKEVNLEKIRKLTELANSYPDIIFATSAGNEATVDWTDHFVPVESVIRYVRMIKKATSQPVTFCENWLPWLNKLKPLAAEVDFISIHTYPVWEHKHINEALGYTIRNFNDVARMYPGKPVMITEAGWATNSNGRGINSENVSEEYQEIYYNDLMRWSEKEGVITFFFEAFDEPWKGFSEADEPEKHWGLFYENRKPKKAML
;
A
#
# COMPACT_ATOMS: atom_id res chain seq x y z
N MET A 1 0.99 -18.84 18.97
CA MET A 1 0.20 -17.81 18.25
C MET A 1 1.17 -16.70 17.98
N ASP A 2 1.35 -16.37 16.72
CA ASP A 2 2.24 -15.30 16.32
C ASP A 2 1.69 -13.99 16.87
N ARG A 3 2.50 -13.30 17.63
CA ARG A 3 2.11 -12.15 18.48
C ARG A 3 1.52 -10.98 17.68
N TYR A 4 1.78 -10.94 16.36
CA TYR A 4 1.47 -9.81 15.50
C TYR A 4 0.47 -10.13 14.39
N THR A 5 0.09 -11.39 14.17
CA THR A 5 -0.84 -11.79 13.12
C THR A 5 -2.29 -11.64 13.55
N TYR A 6 -3.14 -11.24 12.60
CA TYR A 6 -4.59 -11.25 12.80
C TYR A 6 -5.09 -12.71 12.83
N PRO A 7 -5.99 -13.08 13.76
CA PRO A 7 -6.52 -14.44 13.84
C PRO A 7 -7.09 -14.91 12.50
N GLY A 8 -6.63 -16.08 12.03
CA GLY A 8 -7.07 -16.66 10.76
C GLY A 8 -6.32 -16.15 9.51
N ILE A 9 -5.36 -15.24 9.64
CA ILE A 9 -4.47 -14.81 8.56
C ILE A 9 -3.08 -15.33 8.86
N ALA A 10 -2.65 -16.39 8.14
CA ALA A 10 -1.30 -16.93 8.27
C ALA A 10 -0.28 -16.00 7.60
N TRP A 11 0.97 -16.03 8.08
CA TRP A 11 2.05 -15.35 7.39
C TRP A 11 2.28 -15.96 5.98
N LYS A 12 2.43 -15.10 5.00
CA LYS A 12 2.87 -15.38 3.62
C LYS A 12 3.67 -14.17 3.14
N ASN A 13 4.56 -14.38 2.18
CA ASN A 13 5.16 -13.27 1.44
C ASN A 13 4.07 -12.38 0.82
N ALA A 14 4.22 -11.09 0.97
CA ALA A 14 3.26 -10.10 0.53
C ALA A 14 3.92 -8.99 -0.30
N ILE A 15 3.21 -8.47 -1.29
CA ILE A 15 3.73 -7.44 -2.19
C ILE A 15 2.66 -6.43 -2.56
N CYS A 16 3.04 -5.17 -2.67
CA CYS A 16 2.22 -4.12 -3.28
C CYS A 16 2.20 -4.34 -4.80
N TYR A 17 1.01 -4.38 -5.37
CA TYR A 17 0.84 -4.60 -6.81
C TYR A 17 0.02 -3.50 -7.44
N SER A 18 0.63 -2.91 -8.44
CA SER A 18 0.05 -1.97 -9.37
C SER A 18 0.62 -2.31 -10.76
N GLY A 19 -0.24 -2.67 -11.70
CA GLY A 19 0.17 -3.28 -12.98
C GLY A 19 0.29 -2.30 -14.14
N TYR A 20 0.21 -1.00 -13.89
CA TYR A 20 0.20 0.04 -14.91
C TYR A 20 1.51 0.08 -15.69
N ARG A 21 1.38 0.11 -17.01
CA ARG A 21 2.49 0.16 -17.98
C ARG A 21 2.58 1.53 -18.62
N HIS A 22 3.56 1.73 -19.46
CA HIS A 22 3.70 2.99 -20.22
C HIS A 22 2.40 3.40 -20.91
N GLY A 23 1.98 4.66 -20.69
CA GLY A 23 0.73 5.19 -21.20
C GLY A 23 -0.54 4.77 -20.45
N GLN A 24 -0.39 4.02 -19.36
CA GLN A 24 -1.50 3.65 -18.47
C GLN A 24 -1.31 4.33 -17.11
N SER A 25 -2.40 4.77 -16.50
CA SER A 25 -2.41 5.25 -15.11
C SER A 25 -3.84 5.30 -14.58
N PRO A 26 -4.03 5.28 -13.26
CA PRO A 26 -5.35 5.54 -12.66
C PRO A 26 -5.85 6.95 -12.97
N ASP A 27 -4.96 7.95 -13.09
CA ASP A 27 -5.31 9.35 -13.37
C ASP A 27 -5.86 9.55 -14.78
N LEU A 28 -5.41 8.73 -15.74
CA LEU A 28 -5.92 8.73 -17.11
C LEU A 28 -7.13 7.81 -17.30
N ASP A 29 -7.53 7.07 -16.28
CA ASP A 29 -8.53 6.00 -16.35
C ASP A 29 -8.21 4.95 -17.44
N ILE A 30 -6.90 4.70 -17.69
CA ILE A 30 -6.40 3.72 -18.63
C ILE A 30 -5.77 2.56 -17.86
N HIS A 31 -6.48 1.45 -17.78
CA HIS A 31 -6.12 0.33 -16.92
C HIS A 31 -5.46 -0.83 -17.69
N PRO A 32 -4.61 -1.63 -17.00
CA PRO A 32 -4.08 -2.87 -17.57
C PRO A 32 -5.17 -3.83 -18.03
N ALA A 33 -5.00 -4.36 -19.23
CA ALA A 33 -5.90 -5.37 -19.79
C ALA A 33 -5.74 -6.73 -19.08
N TYR A 34 -6.74 -7.62 -19.26
CA TYR A 34 -6.76 -8.96 -18.65
C TYR A 34 -5.45 -9.73 -18.87
N GLU A 35 -4.96 -9.79 -20.11
CA GLU A 35 -3.73 -10.53 -20.44
C GLU A 35 -2.48 -9.91 -19.84
N GLN A 36 -2.45 -8.58 -19.67
CA GLN A 36 -1.36 -7.88 -18.98
C GLN A 36 -1.33 -8.21 -17.48
N VAL A 37 -2.49 -8.20 -16.83
CA VAL A 37 -2.62 -8.60 -15.43
C VAL A 37 -2.29 -10.08 -15.25
N LYS A 38 -2.72 -10.94 -16.16
CA LYS A 38 -2.40 -12.38 -16.14
C LYS A 38 -0.89 -12.63 -16.26
N GLU A 39 -0.20 -11.91 -17.14
CA GLU A 39 1.26 -11.95 -17.26
C GLU A 39 1.92 -11.56 -15.95
N ASP A 40 1.52 -10.43 -15.37
CA ASP A 40 2.07 -9.92 -14.12
C ASP A 40 1.88 -10.92 -12.97
N LEU A 41 0.66 -11.42 -12.79
CA LEU A 41 0.35 -12.39 -11.73
C LEU A 41 1.08 -13.73 -11.94
N SER A 42 1.32 -14.14 -13.19
CA SER A 42 2.11 -15.33 -13.48
C SER A 42 3.58 -15.18 -13.08
N ILE A 43 4.13 -13.97 -13.18
CA ILE A 43 5.49 -13.65 -12.70
C ILE A 43 5.54 -13.69 -11.17
N LEU A 44 4.51 -13.18 -10.50
CA LEU A 44 4.45 -13.09 -9.04
C LEU A 44 4.09 -14.41 -8.36
N GLN A 45 3.41 -15.32 -9.08
CA GLN A 45 2.93 -16.58 -8.53
C GLN A 45 4.08 -17.46 -8.03
N GLY A 46 3.88 -18.09 -6.88
CA GLY A 46 4.85 -18.98 -6.24
C GLY A 46 5.87 -18.28 -5.34
N ARG A 47 6.06 -16.96 -5.48
CA ARG A 47 6.89 -16.16 -4.56
C ARG A 47 6.06 -15.43 -3.51
N TRP A 48 4.89 -14.92 -3.90
CA TRP A 48 3.99 -14.17 -3.01
C TRP A 48 2.61 -14.82 -2.94
N GLY A 49 2.01 -14.76 -1.77
CA GLY A 49 0.65 -15.24 -1.55
C GLY A 49 -0.35 -14.12 -1.27
N TYR A 50 0.15 -12.92 -0.94
CA TYR A 50 -0.68 -11.74 -0.68
C TYR A 50 -0.33 -10.60 -1.62
N LEU A 51 -1.37 -10.00 -2.21
CA LEU A 51 -1.29 -8.78 -3.00
C LEU A 51 -2.00 -7.65 -2.27
N ARG A 52 -1.44 -6.45 -2.30
CA ARG A 52 -2.13 -5.24 -1.88
C ARG A 52 -2.50 -4.42 -3.11
N LEU A 53 -3.78 -4.06 -3.22
CA LEU A 53 -4.33 -3.17 -4.23
C LEU A 53 -4.84 -1.88 -3.58
N TYR A 54 -4.62 -0.76 -4.24
CA TYR A 54 -4.81 0.57 -3.67
C TYR A 54 -6.22 1.13 -3.81
N ASP A 55 -6.94 0.73 -4.85
CA ASP A 55 -8.29 1.23 -5.14
C ASP A 55 -9.19 0.12 -5.67
N CYS A 56 -10.48 0.30 -5.56
CA CYS A 56 -11.53 -0.60 -6.06
C CYS A 56 -11.99 -0.23 -7.48
N ASN A 57 -11.06 0.20 -8.33
CA ASN A 57 -11.26 0.61 -9.71
C ASN A 57 -11.27 -0.57 -10.70
N GLN A 58 -11.25 -0.28 -12.00
CA GLN A 58 -11.25 -1.31 -13.05
C GLN A 58 -10.02 -2.22 -13.00
N HIS A 59 -8.83 -1.71 -12.60
CA HIS A 59 -7.65 -2.54 -12.42
C HIS A 59 -7.88 -3.62 -11.36
N ALA A 60 -8.42 -3.24 -10.19
CA ALA A 60 -8.73 -4.22 -9.15
C ALA A 60 -9.74 -5.28 -9.59
N LEU A 61 -10.78 -4.88 -10.32
CA LEU A 61 -11.74 -5.83 -10.91
C LEU A 61 -11.05 -6.84 -11.82
N THR A 62 -10.16 -6.36 -12.70
CA THR A 62 -9.41 -7.23 -13.62
C THR A 62 -8.51 -8.20 -12.84
N VAL A 63 -7.83 -7.73 -11.77
CA VAL A 63 -6.99 -8.59 -10.91
C VAL A 63 -7.81 -9.70 -10.26
N LEU A 64 -8.94 -9.35 -9.66
CA LEU A 64 -9.83 -10.31 -9.00
C LEU A 64 -10.40 -11.34 -9.99
N GLU A 65 -10.74 -10.90 -11.21
CA GLU A 65 -11.23 -11.75 -12.28
C GLU A 65 -10.14 -12.73 -12.76
N VAL A 66 -8.90 -12.25 -12.98
CA VAL A 66 -7.76 -13.11 -13.36
C VAL A 66 -7.51 -14.16 -12.28
N ILE A 67 -7.39 -13.77 -11.00
CA ILE A 67 -7.18 -14.70 -9.89
C ILE A 67 -8.26 -15.78 -9.89
N ARG A 68 -9.53 -15.40 -10.05
CA ARG A 68 -10.67 -16.33 -10.04
C ARG A 68 -10.67 -17.27 -11.23
N ARG A 69 -10.52 -16.73 -12.46
CA ARG A 69 -10.60 -17.52 -13.69
C ARG A 69 -9.41 -18.47 -13.88
N GLU A 70 -8.21 -17.96 -13.58
CA GLU A 70 -6.97 -18.74 -13.71
C GLU A 70 -6.68 -19.60 -12.48
N LYS A 71 -7.51 -19.51 -11.43
CA LYS A 71 -7.39 -20.25 -10.15
C LYS A 71 -6.03 -20.05 -9.48
N MET A 72 -5.54 -18.82 -9.49
CA MET A 72 -4.25 -18.48 -8.90
C MET A 72 -4.34 -18.42 -7.37
N ASP A 73 -3.31 -18.89 -6.65
CA ASP A 73 -3.27 -18.89 -5.18
C ASP A 73 -2.79 -17.54 -4.65
N PHE A 74 -3.60 -16.50 -4.91
CA PHE A 74 -3.41 -15.18 -4.31
C PHE A 74 -4.59 -14.82 -3.41
N ARG A 75 -4.28 -14.09 -2.34
CA ARG A 75 -5.28 -13.36 -1.57
C ARG A 75 -4.96 -11.87 -1.60
N VAL A 76 -5.99 -11.06 -1.59
CA VAL A 76 -5.89 -9.62 -1.84
C VAL A 76 -6.31 -8.83 -0.61
N MET A 77 -5.47 -7.87 -0.21
CA MET A 77 -5.85 -6.74 0.61
C MET A 77 -6.29 -5.61 -0.32
N LEU A 78 -7.60 -5.30 -0.34
CA LEU A 78 -8.19 -4.34 -1.25
C LEU A 78 -8.41 -3.00 -0.55
N GLY A 79 -7.92 -1.91 -1.13
CA GLY A 79 -8.14 -0.54 -0.68
C GLY A 79 -9.27 0.18 -1.42
N ALA A 80 -9.69 1.29 -0.84
CA ALA A 80 -10.41 2.35 -1.52
C ALA A 80 -9.56 3.63 -1.42
N PHE A 81 -9.08 4.15 -2.54
CA PHE A 81 -8.36 5.42 -2.56
C PHE A 81 -9.36 6.57 -2.41
N ILE A 82 -9.35 7.23 -1.24
CA ILE A 82 -10.26 8.33 -0.90
C ILE A 82 -9.63 9.68 -1.23
N GLY A 83 -10.41 10.57 -1.87
CA GLY A 83 -10.00 11.92 -2.22
C GLY A 83 -10.11 12.90 -1.07
N ALA A 84 -9.49 14.08 -1.22
CA ALA A 84 -9.47 15.14 -0.21
C ALA A 84 -10.87 15.58 0.23
N GLU A 85 -11.11 15.63 1.53
CA GLU A 85 -12.31 16.23 2.15
C GLU A 85 -12.02 17.54 2.86
N MET A 86 -10.74 17.89 2.97
CA MET A 86 -10.26 19.12 3.57
C MET A 86 -8.96 19.57 2.91
N ASN A 87 -8.76 20.87 2.82
CA ASN A 87 -7.51 21.45 2.30
C ASN A 87 -6.34 21.16 3.23
N ASN A 88 -5.20 20.77 2.65
CA ASN A 88 -3.94 20.59 3.35
C ASN A 88 -2.92 21.65 2.92
N PHE A 89 -2.88 22.77 3.64
CA PHE A 89 -1.93 23.86 3.39
C PHE A 89 -0.47 23.51 3.68
N GLY A 90 -0.21 22.37 4.32
CA GLY A 90 1.13 21.86 4.59
C GLY A 90 1.70 20.99 3.47
N CYS A 91 0.89 20.58 2.50
CA CYS A 91 1.33 19.77 1.38
C CYS A 91 2.17 20.59 0.40
N PRO A 92 3.43 20.20 0.10
CA PRO A 92 4.32 21.00 -0.75
C PRO A 92 4.04 20.89 -2.25
N TRP A 93 3.16 19.98 -2.70
CA TRP A 93 2.88 19.71 -4.11
C TRP A 93 1.40 19.78 -4.51
N GLY A 94 0.50 20.18 -3.60
CA GLY A 94 -0.93 20.27 -3.90
C GLY A 94 -1.80 20.37 -2.65
N GLY A 95 -2.97 19.74 -2.67
CA GLY A 95 -3.85 19.63 -1.48
C GLY A 95 -4.75 20.84 -1.24
N ILE A 96 -4.89 21.74 -2.24
CA ILE A 96 -5.76 22.92 -2.15
C ILE A 96 -6.84 22.82 -3.23
N TYR A 97 -8.08 22.75 -2.82
CA TYR A 97 -9.25 22.54 -3.66
C TYR A 97 -10.34 23.56 -3.34
N SER A 98 -11.25 23.78 -4.29
CA SER A 98 -12.48 24.55 -4.00
C SER A 98 -13.41 23.76 -3.08
N ASP A 99 -14.27 24.47 -2.36
CA ASP A 99 -15.26 23.84 -1.48
C ASP A 99 -16.16 22.86 -2.25
N SER A 100 -16.50 23.17 -3.52
CA SER A 100 -17.29 22.29 -4.38
C SER A 100 -16.60 20.95 -4.67
N ILE A 101 -15.27 20.96 -4.91
CA ILE A 101 -14.49 19.73 -5.13
C ILE A 101 -14.42 18.91 -3.83
N LEU A 102 -14.20 19.57 -2.69
CA LEU A 102 -14.16 18.88 -1.40
C LEU A 102 -15.50 18.20 -1.06
N GLU A 103 -16.64 18.85 -1.35
CA GLU A 103 -17.96 18.25 -1.16
C GLU A 103 -18.24 17.11 -2.15
N GLU A 104 -17.87 17.27 -3.43
CA GLU A 104 -17.95 16.20 -4.42
C GLU A 104 -17.12 14.98 -4.02
N ASN A 105 -15.91 15.20 -3.55
CA ASN A 105 -15.03 14.13 -3.08
C ASN A 105 -15.66 13.32 -1.94
N LYS A 106 -16.41 13.95 -1.02
CA LYS A 106 -17.12 13.23 0.06
C LYS A 106 -18.11 12.21 -0.49
N GLU A 107 -18.88 12.60 -1.52
CA GLU A 107 -19.83 11.69 -2.17
C GLU A 107 -19.11 10.57 -2.94
N VAL A 108 -18.05 10.92 -3.69
CA VAL A 108 -17.23 9.95 -4.41
C VAL A 108 -16.56 8.96 -3.43
N ASN A 109 -16.06 9.44 -2.29
CA ASN A 109 -15.49 8.58 -1.24
C ASN A 109 -16.54 7.59 -0.71
N LEU A 110 -17.76 8.05 -0.45
CA LEU A 110 -18.87 7.17 -0.02
C LEU A 110 -19.18 6.08 -1.07
N GLU A 111 -19.17 6.43 -2.36
CA GLU A 111 -19.39 5.48 -3.45
C GLU A 111 -18.24 4.46 -3.53
N LYS A 112 -16.98 4.90 -3.40
CA LYS A 112 -15.81 4.00 -3.33
C LYS A 112 -15.89 3.04 -2.16
N ILE A 113 -16.31 3.50 -0.97
CA ILE A 113 -16.51 2.65 0.19
C ILE A 113 -17.61 1.60 -0.06
N ARG A 114 -18.72 1.97 -0.71
CA ARG A 114 -19.76 1.02 -1.12
C ARG A 114 -19.20 0.00 -2.12
N LYS A 115 -18.47 0.45 -3.14
CA LYS A 115 -17.85 -0.40 -4.14
C LYS A 115 -16.87 -1.40 -3.51
N LEU A 116 -16.03 -0.93 -2.58
CA LEU A 116 -15.12 -1.79 -1.81
C LEU A 116 -15.89 -2.90 -1.08
N THR A 117 -17.00 -2.56 -0.41
CA THR A 117 -17.82 -3.55 0.32
C THR A 117 -18.50 -4.55 -0.62
N GLU A 118 -18.98 -4.09 -1.78
CA GLU A 118 -19.55 -4.95 -2.82
C GLU A 118 -18.53 -5.98 -3.34
N LEU A 119 -17.30 -5.52 -3.61
CA LEU A 119 -16.22 -6.40 -4.07
C LEU A 119 -15.78 -7.37 -2.99
N ALA A 120 -15.65 -6.92 -1.74
CA ALA A 120 -15.30 -7.77 -0.61
C ALA A 120 -16.32 -8.91 -0.43
N ASN A 121 -17.60 -8.63 -0.57
CA ASN A 121 -18.68 -9.60 -0.50
C ASN A 121 -18.77 -10.51 -1.75
N SER A 122 -18.37 -10.01 -2.93
CA SER A 122 -18.41 -10.76 -4.19
C SER A 122 -17.21 -11.70 -4.36
N TYR A 123 -16.10 -11.42 -3.66
CA TYR A 123 -14.85 -12.16 -3.73
C TYR A 123 -14.33 -12.58 -2.34
N PRO A 124 -15.18 -13.19 -1.46
CA PRO A 124 -14.81 -13.46 -0.07
C PRO A 124 -13.64 -14.44 0.07
N ASP A 125 -13.45 -15.32 -0.92
CA ASP A 125 -12.35 -16.30 -0.93
C ASP A 125 -11.02 -15.67 -1.37
N ILE A 126 -11.07 -14.53 -2.08
CA ILE A 126 -9.90 -13.84 -2.61
C ILE A 126 -9.54 -12.64 -1.74
N ILE A 127 -10.50 -11.78 -1.39
CA ILE A 127 -10.25 -10.60 -0.56
C ILE A 127 -10.22 -11.01 0.91
N PHE A 128 -9.04 -10.94 1.53
CA PHE A 128 -8.86 -11.33 2.92
C PHE A 128 -8.93 -10.18 3.92
N ALA A 129 -8.70 -8.94 3.45
CA ALA A 129 -8.76 -7.73 4.25
C ALA A 129 -9.10 -6.51 3.37
N THR A 130 -9.60 -5.44 3.99
CA THR A 130 -9.94 -4.20 3.32
C THR A 130 -9.29 -2.99 3.99
N SER A 131 -8.97 -1.93 3.21
CA SER A 131 -8.46 -0.66 3.72
C SER A 131 -9.36 0.50 3.34
N ALA A 132 -9.70 1.33 4.33
CA ALA A 132 -10.55 2.51 4.17
C ALA A 132 -9.79 3.77 3.67
N GLY A 133 -8.68 3.61 2.99
CA GLY A 133 -7.85 4.69 2.47
C GLY A 133 -6.37 4.35 2.49
N ASN A 134 -5.58 5.28 1.96
CA ASN A 134 -4.13 5.22 1.88
C ASN A 134 -3.53 6.59 2.12
N GLU A 135 -2.68 6.75 3.15
CA GLU A 135 -1.92 7.97 3.49
C GLU A 135 -2.74 9.27 3.40
N ALA A 136 -4.02 9.20 3.75
CA ALA A 136 -4.93 10.33 3.63
C ALA A 136 -4.91 11.26 4.86
N THR A 137 -4.05 11.00 5.86
CA THR A 137 -3.97 11.83 7.07
C THR A 137 -2.57 12.40 7.35
N VAL A 138 -1.55 12.04 6.58
CA VAL A 138 -0.20 12.60 6.74
C VAL A 138 -0.16 14.08 6.33
N ASP A 139 0.78 14.82 6.92
CA ASP A 139 0.83 16.27 6.71
C ASP A 139 1.30 16.68 5.30
N TRP A 140 1.91 15.75 4.55
CA TRP A 140 2.36 15.97 3.16
C TRP A 140 1.38 15.44 2.10
N THR A 141 0.23 14.86 2.47
CA THR A 141 -0.72 14.36 1.49
C THR A 141 -1.49 15.47 0.78
N ASP A 142 -1.73 15.32 -0.51
CA ASP A 142 -2.59 16.21 -1.29
C ASP A 142 -4.08 15.85 -1.22
N HIS A 143 -4.41 14.66 -0.70
CA HIS A 143 -5.78 14.15 -0.54
C HIS A 143 -6.17 13.98 0.93
N PHE A 144 -6.02 15.04 1.71
CA PHE A 144 -6.24 15.00 3.16
C PHE A 144 -7.71 14.74 3.52
N VAL A 145 -7.90 13.73 4.39
CA VAL A 145 -9.21 13.34 4.92
C VAL A 145 -9.17 13.43 6.45
N PRO A 146 -10.15 14.11 7.09
CA PRO A 146 -10.25 14.15 8.55
C PRO A 146 -10.37 12.75 9.17
N VAL A 147 -9.73 12.54 10.30
CA VAL A 147 -9.72 11.23 11.00
C VAL A 147 -11.13 10.75 11.30
N GLU A 148 -12.06 11.66 11.61
CA GLU A 148 -13.47 11.36 11.86
C GLU A 148 -14.17 10.78 10.63
N SER A 149 -13.83 11.27 9.43
CA SER A 149 -14.34 10.72 8.18
C SER A 149 -13.79 9.31 7.93
N VAL A 150 -12.48 9.09 8.17
CA VAL A 150 -11.88 7.74 8.07
C VAL A 150 -12.54 6.78 9.06
N ILE A 151 -12.80 7.18 10.30
CA ILE A 151 -13.53 6.38 11.29
C ILE A 151 -14.94 6.03 10.77
N ARG A 152 -15.64 6.98 10.18
CA ARG A 152 -16.96 6.73 9.57
C ARG A 152 -16.87 5.66 8.48
N TYR A 153 -15.87 5.74 7.59
CA TYR A 153 -15.66 4.76 6.52
C TYR A 153 -15.32 3.37 7.05
N VAL A 154 -14.41 3.28 8.02
CA VAL A 154 -14.09 2.00 8.69
C VAL A 154 -15.34 1.35 9.27
N ARG A 155 -16.16 2.12 10.00
CA ARG A 155 -17.41 1.61 10.57
C ARG A 155 -18.42 1.15 9.51
N MET A 156 -18.51 1.86 8.39
CA MET A 156 -19.38 1.47 7.26
C MET A 156 -18.93 0.13 6.67
N ILE A 157 -17.64 -0.04 6.42
CA ILE A 157 -17.08 -1.29 5.88
C ILE A 157 -17.31 -2.44 6.87
N LYS A 158 -16.99 -2.26 8.15
CA LYS A 158 -17.20 -3.30 9.20
C LYS A 158 -18.64 -3.74 9.33
N LYS A 159 -19.59 -2.85 9.11
CA LYS A 159 -21.03 -3.19 9.13
C LYS A 159 -21.47 -4.00 7.92
N ALA A 160 -20.77 -3.85 6.79
CA ALA A 160 -21.20 -4.39 5.51
C ALA A 160 -20.41 -5.64 5.06
N THR A 161 -19.26 -5.95 5.68
CA THR A 161 -18.38 -7.06 5.29
C THR A 161 -17.95 -7.90 6.47
N SER A 162 -17.47 -9.10 6.20
CA SER A 162 -16.88 -10.00 7.21
C SER A 162 -15.35 -9.94 7.25
N GLN A 163 -14.73 -9.33 6.25
CA GLN A 163 -13.28 -9.17 6.17
C GLN A 163 -12.80 -8.16 7.22
N PRO A 164 -11.63 -8.38 7.84
CA PRO A 164 -11.03 -7.41 8.73
C PRO A 164 -10.69 -6.11 7.99
N VAL A 165 -10.87 -5.00 8.68
CA VAL A 165 -10.76 -3.65 8.15
C VAL A 165 -9.61 -2.90 8.80
N THR A 166 -8.82 -2.21 7.99
CA THR A 166 -7.76 -1.31 8.42
C THR A 166 -7.82 0.03 7.71
N PHE A 167 -6.87 0.88 8.00
CA PHE A 167 -6.50 2.09 7.27
C PHE A 167 -4.99 2.07 7.08
N CYS A 168 -4.52 2.21 5.85
CA CYS A 168 -3.10 2.18 5.54
C CYS A 168 -2.50 3.57 5.66
N GLU A 169 -1.52 3.74 6.58
CA GLU A 169 -0.97 5.04 6.87
C GLU A 169 0.50 4.95 7.31
N ASN A 170 1.24 6.03 7.16
CA ASN A 170 2.58 6.15 7.73
C ASN A 170 2.58 5.78 9.23
N TRP A 171 3.67 5.22 9.72
CA TRP A 171 3.80 4.76 11.12
C TRP A 171 3.61 5.87 12.16
N LEU A 172 4.06 7.10 11.86
CA LEU A 172 4.07 8.21 12.83
C LEU A 172 2.67 8.71 13.23
N PRO A 173 1.68 8.91 12.32
CA PRO A 173 0.31 9.22 12.69
C PRO A 173 -0.32 8.25 13.69
N TRP A 174 0.00 6.96 13.63
CA TRP A 174 -0.49 5.97 14.59
C TRP A 174 -0.01 6.23 16.01
N LEU A 175 1.14 6.84 16.19
CA LEU A 175 1.66 7.20 17.53
C LEU A 175 1.00 8.47 18.11
N ASN A 176 0.28 9.25 17.30
CA ASN A 176 -0.30 10.52 17.73
C ASN A 176 -1.77 10.69 17.32
N LYS A 177 -2.06 11.22 16.15
CA LYS A 177 -3.42 11.65 15.73
C LYS A 177 -4.39 10.51 15.42
N LEU A 178 -3.91 9.29 15.12
CA LEU A 178 -4.76 8.15 14.79
C LEU A 178 -5.16 7.27 15.99
N LYS A 179 -4.87 7.68 17.22
CA LYS A 179 -5.30 6.93 18.41
C LYS A 179 -6.81 6.63 18.45
N PRO A 180 -7.71 7.55 18.08
CA PRO A 180 -9.14 7.24 18.00
C PRO A 180 -9.45 6.19 16.93
N LEU A 181 -8.78 6.24 15.77
CA LEU A 181 -8.97 5.29 14.68
C LEU A 181 -8.45 3.89 15.03
N ALA A 182 -7.38 3.82 15.85
CA ALA A 182 -6.82 2.54 16.29
C ALA A 182 -7.82 1.69 17.08
N ALA A 183 -8.80 2.30 17.75
CA ALA A 183 -9.89 1.58 18.43
C ALA A 183 -10.88 0.94 17.44
N GLU A 184 -11.03 1.52 16.26
CA GLU A 184 -12.05 1.14 15.27
C GLU A 184 -11.57 0.07 14.28
N VAL A 185 -10.29 0.12 13.87
CA VAL A 185 -9.72 -0.85 12.94
C VAL A 185 -9.50 -2.22 13.58
N ASP A 186 -9.51 -3.28 12.79
CA ASP A 186 -9.29 -4.64 13.29
C ASP A 186 -7.79 -4.95 13.48
N PHE A 187 -6.94 -4.33 12.67
CA PHE A 187 -5.49 -4.35 12.78
C PHE A 187 -4.92 -3.02 12.30
N ILE A 188 -3.69 -2.71 12.72
CA ILE A 188 -3.00 -1.48 12.32
C ILE A 188 -2.13 -1.78 11.10
N SER A 189 -2.17 -0.90 10.12
CA SER A 189 -1.36 -0.95 8.90
C SER A 189 -0.41 0.23 8.84
N ILE A 190 0.89 -0.04 8.83
CA ILE A 190 1.91 1.01 8.81
C ILE A 190 2.70 1.01 7.51
N HIS A 191 3.11 2.20 7.08
CA HIS A 191 4.12 2.41 6.05
C HIS A 191 5.41 2.91 6.69
N THR A 192 6.54 2.43 6.22
CA THR A 192 7.85 2.81 6.73
C THR A 192 8.89 2.76 5.62
N TYR A 193 9.50 3.90 5.31
CA TYR A 193 10.43 4.08 4.20
C TYR A 193 11.74 4.68 4.70
N PRO A 194 12.72 3.85 5.14
CA PRO A 194 13.99 4.36 5.64
C PRO A 194 14.69 5.30 4.67
N VAL A 195 14.60 5.03 3.36
CA VAL A 195 15.29 5.83 2.33
C VAL A 195 14.71 7.24 2.20
N TRP A 196 13.39 7.45 2.36
CA TRP A 196 12.77 8.77 2.44
C TRP A 196 13.18 9.54 3.71
N GLU A 197 13.46 8.81 4.78
CA GLU A 197 13.94 9.36 6.06
C GLU A 197 15.47 9.49 6.10
N HIS A 198 16.10 9.52 4.94
CA HIS A 198 17.55 9.71 4.74
C HIS A 198 18.41 8.70 5.52
N LYS A 199 17.89 7.49 5.77
CA LYS A 199 18.67 6.41 6.39
C LYS A 199 19.53 5.72 5.33
N HIS A 200 20.79 5.49 5.67
CA HIS A 200 21.66 4.65 4.85
C HIS A 200 21.23 3.19 4.92
N ILE A 201 21.56 2.40 3.90
CA ILE A 201 21.17 0.98 3.81
C ILE A 201 21.51 0.17 5.06
N ASN A 202 22.64 0.43 5.70
CA ASN A 202 23.07 -0.24 6.94
C ASN A 202 22.16 0.04 8.16
N GLU A 203 21.36 1.08 8.12
CA GLU A 203 20.44 1.48 9.17
C GLU A 203 18.99 1.07 8.88
N ALA A 204 18.71 0.73 7.60
CA ALA A 204 17.38 0.61 7.04
C ALA A 204 16.49 -0.40 7.79
N LEU A 205 16.95 -1.64 7.93
CA LEU A 205 16.18 -2.67 8.64
C LEU A 205 15.96 -2.27 10.11
N GLY A 206 17.00 -1.77 10.78
CA GLY A 206 16.90 -1.33 12.18
C GLY A 206 15.90 -0.19 12.37
N TYR A 207 15.80 0.72 11.41
CA TYR A 207 14.82 1.81 11.38
C TYR A 207 13.38 1.25 11.24
N THR A 208 13.15 0.39 10.25
CA THR A 208 11.85 -0.27 10.03
C THR A 208 11.38 -1.04 11.28
N ILE A 209 12.28 -1.82 11.89
CA ILE A 209 11.95 -2.59 13.09
C ILE A 209 11.61 -1.68 14.27
N ARG A 210 12.30 -0.54 14.45
CA ARG A 210 11.95 0.43 15.49
C ARG A 210 10.56 1.01 15.28
N ASN A 211 10.24 1.48 14.08
CA ASN A 211 8.94 2.06 13.76
C ASN A 211 7.80 1.05 14.00
N PHE A 212 7.99 -0.18 13.55
CA PHE A 212 7.05 -1.27 13.83
C PHE A 212 6.87 -1.51 15.34
N ASN A 213 7.97 -1.63 16.08
CA ASN A 213 7.94 -1.89 17.51
C ASN A 213 7.31 -0.73 18.30
N ASP A 214 7.53 0.52 17.89
CA ASP A 214 6.94 1.68 18.57
C ASP A 214 5.42 1.65 18.46
N VAL A 215 4.87 1.34 17.27
CA VAL A 215 3.44 1.18 17.08
C VAL A 215 2.90 -0.04 17.82
N ALA A 216 3.54 -1.20 17.70
CA ALA A 216 3.11 -2.43 18.38
C ALA A 216 3.12 -2.32 19.91
N ARG A 217 4.07 -1.55 20.49
CA ARG A 217 4.10 -1.27 21.93
C ARG A 217 3.00 -0.32 22.38
N MET A 218 2.63 0.65 21.53
CA MET A 218 1.54 1.58 21.84
C MET A 218 0.18 0.89 21.88
N TYR A 219 -0.01 -0.16 21.08
CA TYR A 219 -1.28 -0.86 20.95
C TYR A 219 -1.14 -2.36 21.30
N PRO A 220 -0.88 -2.70 22.55
CA PRO A 220 -0.69 -4.09 22.98
C PRO A 220 -1.98 -4.90 22.71
N GLY A 221 -1.83 -6.05 22.04
CA GLY A 221 -2.94 -6.94 21.69
C GLY A 221 -3.67 -6.59 20.38
N LYS A 222 -3.30 -5.50 19.69
CA LYS A 222 -3.78 -5.22 18.34
C LYS A 222 -2.73 -5.69 17.33
N PRO A 223 -3.11 -6.52 16.33
CA PRO A 223 -2.19 -6.92 15.27
C PRO A 223 -1.67 -5.71 14.49
N VAL A 224 -0.42 -5.78 14.05
CA VAL A 224 0.22 -4.75 13.22
C VAL A 224 0.81 -5.40 11.99
N MET A 225 0.53 -4.84 10.81
CA MET A 225 1.13 -5.23 9.53
C MET A 225 1.91 -4.06 8.95
N ILE A 226 3.00 -4.35 8.26
CA ILE A 226 3.67 -3.36 7.41
C ILE A 226 3.03 -3.47 6.04
N THR A 227 2.26 -2.46 5.66
CA THR A 227 1.54 -2.46 4.38
C THR A 227 2.30 -1.77 3.27
N GLU A 228 3.38 -1.07 3.61
CA GLU A 228 4.41 -0.63 2.67
C GLU A 228 5.76 -0.50 3.37
N ALA A 229 6.76 -1.09 2.74
CA ALA A 229 8.18 -0.84 2.98
C ALA A 229 8.95 -1.20 1.72
N GLY A 230 9.87 -0.35 1.29
CA GLY A 230 10.58 -0.55 0.04
C GLY A 230 11.88 0.24 -0.03
N TRP A 231 12.59 0.08 -1.14
CA TRP A 231 13.83 0.80 -1.46
C TRP A 231 13.86 1.13 -2.95
N ALA A 232 13.95 2.41 -3.29
CA ALA A 232 14.05 2.86 -4.68
C ALA A 232 15.40 2.49 -5.29
N THR A 233 15.42 2.18 -6.59
CA THR A 233 16.65 1.81 -7.31
C THR A 233 17.27 2.97 -8.09
N ASN A 234 16.54 4.08 -8.24
CA ASN A 234 17.02 5.29 -8.91
C ASN A 234 16.45 6.54 -8.25
N SER A 235 17.12 7.68 -8.38
CA SER A 235 16.66 8.98 -7.89
C SER A 235 17.40 10.13 -8.57
N ASN A 236 16.68 11.18 -8.91
CA ASN A 236 17.21 12.48 -9.37
C ASN A 236 17.71 13.38 -8.21
N GLY A 237 17.74 12.87 -6.99
CA GLY A 237 18.10 13.61 -5.77
C GLY A 237 16.94 14.31 -5.08
N ARG A 238 15.73 14.28 -5.64
CA ARG A 238 14.55 14.88 -5.04
C ARG A 238 13.99 13.97 -3.93
N GLY A 239 14.13 14.42 -2.68
CA GLY A 239 13.67 13.68 -1.49
C GLY A 239 14.53 12.49 -1.12
N ILE A 240 15.08 11.76 -2.08
CA ILE A 240 15.99 10.62 -1.87
C ILE A 240 17.36 10.97 -2.50
N ASN A 241 18.42 10.90 -1.69
CA ASN A 241 19.78 11.09 -2.19
C ASN A 241 20.12 10.05 -3.25
N SER A 242 20.57 10.49 -4.44
CA SER A 242 20.93 9.60 -5.56
C SER A 242 22.08 8.63 -5.24
N GLU A 243 22.93 8.96 -4.27
CA GLU A 243 23.99 8.05 -3.80
C GLU A 243 23.45 6.93 -2.88
N ASN A 244 22.20 7.06 -2.41
CA ASN A 244 21.57 6.10 -1.48
C ASN A 244 20.57 5.18 -2.16
N VAL A 245 20.59 5.10 -3.49
CA VAL A 245 19.71 4.24 -4.28
C VAL A 245 20.52 3.37 -5.24
N SER A 246 20.15 2.12 -5.34
CA SER A 246 20.66 1.17 -6.33
C SER A 246 19.90 -0.14 -6.25
N GLU A 247 20.05 -1.01 -7.26
CA GLU A 247 19.51 -2.36 -7.19
C GLU A 247 20.19 -3.21 -6.11
N GLU A 248 21.48 -2.96 -5.82
CA GLU A 248 22.20 -3.62 -4.73
C GLU A 248 21.60 -3.28 -3.37
N TYR A 249 21.28 -2.01 -3.13
CA TYR A 249 20.67 -1.59 -1.87
C TYR A 249 19.23 -2.09 -1.76
N GLN A 250 18.48 -2.10 -2.87
CA GLN A 250 17.14 -2.72 -2.87
C GLN A 250 17.21 -4.21 -2.55
N GLU A 251 18.17 -4.95 -3.14
CA GLU A 251 18.40 -6.37 -2.85
C GLU A 251 18.70 -6.62 -1.37
N ILE A 252 19.62 -5.83 -0.79
CA ILE A 252 19.96 -5.94 0.63
C ILE A 252 18.74 -5.69 1.50
N TYR A 253 18.03 -4.58 1.26
CA TYR A 253 16.85 -4.23 2.07
C TYR A 253 15.73 -5.26 1.92
N TYR A 254 15.43 -5.70 0.69
CA TYR A 254 14.42 -6.72 0.43
C TYR A 254 14.73 -8.02 1.18
N ASN A 255 15.93 -8.55 1.03
CA ASN A 255 16.31 -9.82 1.65
C ASN A 255 16.31 -9.75 3.18
N ASP A 256 16.82 -8.66 3.75
CA ASP A 256 16.88 -8.50 5.20
C ASP A 256 15.50 -8.28 5.81
N LEU A 257 14.66 -7.45 5.16
CA LEU A 257 13.29 -7.17 5.59
C LEU A 257 12.42 -8.43 5.52
N MET A 258 12.46 -9.16 4.40
CA MET A 258 11.61 -10.35 4.24
C MET A 258 12.03 -11.50 5.16
N ARG A 259 13.34 -11.66 5.40
CA ARG A 259 13.84 -12.62 6.39
C ARG A 259 13.39 -12.27 7.82
N TRP A 260 13.42 -11.00 8.20
CA TRP A 260 12.89 -10.55 9.48
C TRP A 260 11.38 -10.74 9.58
N SER A 261 10.66 -10.37 8.54
CA SER A 261 9.21 -10.53 8.42
C SER A 261 8.77 -11.98 8.66
N GLU A 262 9.42 -12.94 7.98
CA GLU A 262 9.16 -14.36 8.16
C GLU A 262 9.47 -14.84 9.58
N LYS A 263 10.65 -14.48 10.09
CA LYS A 263 11.11 -14.89 11.41
C LYS A 263 10.17 -14.41 12.53
N GLU A 264 9.69 -13.18 12.43
CA GLU A 264 8.83 -12.57 13.46
C GLU A 264 7.33 -12.82 13.20
N GLY A 265 6.97 -13.42 12.06
CA GLY A 265 5.58 -13.63 11.65
C GLY A 265 4.84 -12.33 11.32
N VAL A 266 5.54 -11.27 10.97
CA VAL A 266 4.98 -9.96 10.62
C VAL A 266 4.69 -9.92 9.14
N ILE A 267 3.42 -9.84 8.73
CA ILE A 267 3.06 -9.68 7.31
C ILE A 267 3.57 -8.32 6.85
N THR A 268 4.44 -8.35 5.83
CA THR A 268 5.08 -7.17 5.25
C THR A 268 4.88 -7.16 3.76
N PHE A 269 4.15 -6.17 3.26
CA PHE A 269 4.00 -5.92 1.83
C PHE A 269 5.19 -5.10 1.34
N PHE A 270 6.04 -5.74 0.55
CA PHE A 270 7.14 -5.02 -0.06
C PHE A 270 6.63 -4.07 -1.15
N PHE A 271 7.07 -2.83 -1.13
CA PHE A 271 6.74 -1.82 -2.10
C PHE A 271 7.87 -1.70 -3.12
N GLU A 272 7.71 -2.19 -4.36
CA GLU A 272 6.52 -2.76 -4.97
C GLU A 272 6.90 -3.79 -6.05
N ALA A 273 5.91 -4.39 -6.71
CA ALA A 273 6.17 -5.44 -7.70
C ALA A 273 6.90 -4.92 -8.95
N PHE A 274 6.38 -3.89 -9.60
CA PHE A 274 6.88 -3.38 -10.88
C PHE A 274 7.13 -1.89 -10.81
N ASP A 275 8.13 -1.41 -11.56
CA ASP A 275 8.32 0.01 -11.79
C ASP A 275 7.09 0.64 -12.44
N GLU A 276 6.72 1.83 -11.99
CA GLU A 276 5.52 2.53 -12.42
C GLU A 276 5.84 3.86 -13.10
N PRO A 277 5.91 3.91 -14.44
CA PRO A 277 6.36 5.07 -15.20
C PRO A 277 5.44 6.30 -15.11
N TRP A 278 4.20 6.11 -14.63
CA TRP A 278 3.21 7.18 -14.48
C TRP A 278 3.36 7.98 -13.17
N LYS A 279 4.03 7.41 -12.17
CA LYS A 279 4.19 8.04 -10.85
C LYS A 279 5.15 9.24 -10.86
N GLY A 280 4.95 10.14 -9.91
CA GLY A 280 5.83 11.27 -9.66
C GLY A 280 5.81 12.32 -10.78
N PHE A 281 6.94 13.00 -10.97
CA PHE A 281 7.07 14.06 -11.98
C PHE A 281 7.59 13.53 -13.33
N SER A 282 7.80 14.43 -14.31
CA SER A 282 8.13 14.07 -15.70
C SER A 282 9.51 13.45 -15.89
N GLU A 283 10.44 13.68 -14.99
CA GLU A 283 11.83 13.23 -15.08
C GLU A 283 11.90 11.70 -15.08
N ALA A 284 12.79 11.15 -15.92
CA ALA A 284 12.92 9.71 -16.07
C ALA A 284 13.51 9.03 -14.82
N ASP A 285 14.32 9.72 -14.07
CA ASP A 285 15.00 9.28 -12.85
C ASP A 285 14.29 9.72 -11.56
N GLU A 286 13.04 10.15 -11.65
CA GLU A 286 12.15 10.42 -10.52
C GLU A 286 11.99 9.16 -9.64
N PRO A 287 12.31 9.22 -8.32
CA PRO A 287 12.35 8.04 -7.48
C PRO A 287 11.02 7.26 -7.42
N GLU A 288 9.87 7.94 -7.54
CA GLU A 288 8.56 7.29 -7.50
C GLU A 288 8.34 6.26 -8.63
N LYS A 289 9.14 6.32 -9.69
CA LYS A 289 9.06 5.39 -10.83
C LYS A 289 9.88 4.10 -10.64
N HIS A 290 10.71 4.02 -9.59
CA HIS A 290 11.79 3.02 -9.50
C HIS A 290 11.76 2.14 -8.24
N TRP A 291 10.58 1.87 -7.70
CA TRP A 291 10.41 1.04 -6.51
C TRP A 291 10.25 -0.46 -6.81
N GLY A 292 9.92 -0.81 -8.05
CA GLY A 292 9.65 -2.19 -8.47
C GLY A 292 10.80 -3.14 -8.20
N LEU A 293 10.49 -4.39 -7.83
CA LEU A 293 11.41 -5.53 -7.86
C LEU A 293 11.65 -6.02 -9.30
N PHE A 294 10.75 -5.65 -10.18
CA PHE A 294 10.85 -5.84 -11.63
C PHE A 294 10.76 -4.48 -12.32
N TYR A 295 11.46 -4.33 -13.43
CA TYR A 295 11.31 -3.18 -14.31
C TYR A 295 9.90 -3.09 -14.91
N GLU A 296 9.54 -1.93 -15.47
CA GLU A 296 8.29 -1.74 -16.22
C GLU A 296 8.06 -2.81 -17.31
N ASN A 297 9.13 -3.28 -17.95
CA ASN A 297 9.10 -4.33 -18.98
C ASN A 297 9.09 -5.76 -18.42
N ARG A 298 8.85 -5.92 -17.13
CA ARG A 298 8.74 -7.18 -16.37
C ARG A 298 10.04 -7.98 -16.24
N LYS A 299 11.18 -7.43 -16.67
CA LYS A 299 12.47 -8.04 -16.39
C LYS A 299 12.80 -7.93 -14.90
N PRO A 300 13.37 -8.98 -14.29
CA PRO A 300 13.74 -8.92 -12.89
C PRO A 300 14.87 -7.92 -12.65
N LYS A 301 14.82 -7.20 -11.55
CA LYS A 301 15.96 -6.50 -10.98
C LYS A 301 16.78 -7.44 -10.11
N LYS A 302 17.89 -6.97 -9.61
CA LYS A 302 18.89 -7.77 -8.89
C LYS A 302 18.32 -8.57 -7.72
N ALA A 303 17.41 -7.99 -6.96
CA ALA A 303 16.74 -8.68 -5.84
C ALA A 303 15.94 -9.93 -6.27
N MET A 304 15.68 -10.11 -7.56
CA MET A 304 14.88 -11.22 -8.11
C MET A 304 15.71 -12.23 -8.92
N LEU A 305 17.01 -11.99 -9.11
CA LEU A 305 17.94 -12.90 -9.79
C LEU A 305 18.51 -13.91 -8.80
#